data_048bf77d33335d3d97e1558d1684d616
#
_entry.id   048bf77d33335d3d97e1558d1684d616
#
_cell.length_a   1.000
_cell.length_b   1.000
_cell.length_c   1.000
_cell.angle_alpha   90.00
_cell.angle_beta   90.00
_cell.angle_gamma   90.00
#
_symmetry.space_group_name_H-M   'P 1'
#
loop_
_entity.id
_entity.type
_entity.pdbx_description
1 polymer ?
#
loop_
_entity_poly.entity_id
_entity_poly.type
_entity_poly.pdbx_seq_one_letter_code
_entity_poly.pdbx_strand_id
1 'polypeptide(L)'
;MTKERHNITWNGIQIEILYRPDTSPAFRQSYGRPLDHLEVCSLAPEREPLPITETGYLSQFYARNVIEEGGGPTALVLAWLDYFAQSPIWKAQQISRQQLDLFS
;
A
#
# COMPACT_ATOMS: atom_id res chain seq x y z
N MET A 1 8.22 19.35 -8.18
CA MET A 1 7.81 17.95 -8.06
C MET A 1 6.44 17.85 -7.44
N THR A 2 5.55 17.12 -8.06
CA THR A 2 4.21 16.95 -7.57
C THR A 2 4.14 15.71 -6.67
N LYS A 3 3.68 15.92 -5.46
CA LYS A 3 3.34 14.84 -4.54
C LYS A 3 1.84 14.66 -4.60
N GLU A 4 1.39 13.44 -4.83
CA GLU A 4 -0.04 13.11 -4.86
C GLU A 4 -0.45 12.44 -3.57
N ARG A 5 -1.60 12.83 -3.05
CA ARG A 5 -2.19 12.20 -1.86
C ARG A 5 -3.58 11.69 -2.23
N HIS A 6 -3.79 10.41 -2.00
CA HIS A 6 -5.06 9.76 -2.28
C HIS A 6 -5.58 9.10 -1.00
N ASN A 7 -6.88 9.17 -0.79
CA ASN A 7 -7.54 8.48 0.31
C ASN A 7 -8.48 7.43 -0.27
N ILE A 8 -8.37 6.21 0.25
CA ILE A 8 -9.25 5.11 -0.14
C ILE A 8 -9.84 4.47 1.10
N THR A 9 -10.94 3.76 0.93
CA THR A 9 -11.51 2.90 1.95
C THR A 9 -11.45 1.47 1.43
N TRP A 10 -10.82 0.60 2.21
CA TRP A 10 -10.70 -0.81 1.87
C TRP A 10 -11.10 -1.64 3.08
N ASN A 11 -12.10 -2.50 2.92
CA ASN A 11 -12.57 -3.39 3.98
C ASN A 11 -12.86 -2.64 5.29
N GLY A 12 -13.46 -1.45 5.18
CA GLY A 12 -13.78 -0.60 6.32
C GLY A 12 -12.61 0.17 6.90
N ILE A 13 -11.42 0.03 6.34
CA ILE A 13 -10.21 0.72 6.80
C ILE A 13 -9.96 1.93 5.90
N GLN A 14 -9.77 3.10 6.51
CA GLN A 14 -9.39 4.30 5.76
C GLN A 14 -7.88 4.31 5.59
N ILE A 15 -7.43 4.48 4.35
CA ILE A 15 -6.03 4.35 3.97
C ILE A 15 -5.60 5.59 3.19
N GLU A 16 -4.43 6.13 3.53
CA GLU A 16 -3.80 7.21 2.79
C GLU A 16 -2.68 6.64 1.92
N ILE A 17 -2.66 7.07 0.66
CA ILE A 17 -1.61 6.72 -0.29
C ILE A 17 -0.89 8.00 -0.67
N LEU A 18 0.42 8.04 -0.45
CA LEU A 18 1.28 9.15 -0.87
C LEU A 18 2.15 8.68 -2.02
N TYR A 19 2.11 9.39 -3.12
CA TYR A 19 2.84 9.06 -4.34
C TYR A 19 3.73 10.24 -4.72
N ARG A 20 5.04 9.99 -4.79
CA ARG A 20 6.05 10.97 -5.18
C ARG A 20 6.75 10.45 -6.44
N PRO A 21 6.49 11.04 -7.59
CA PRO A 21 7.13 10.60 -8.83
C PRO A 21 8.56 11.13 -8.92
N ASP A 22 9.41 10.35 -9.62
CA ASP A 22 10.75 10.75 -10.05
C ASP A 22 11.63 11.24 -8.89
N THR A 23 11.83 10.36 -7.90
CA THR A 23 12.55 10.72 -6.68
C THR A 23 14.06 10.59 -6.77
N SER A 24 14.59 9.98 -7.85
CA SER A 24 16.04 9.75 -7.97
C SER A 24 16.53 10.08 -9.38
N PRO A 25 17.17 11.27 -9.57
CA PRO A 25 17.80 11.59 -10.85
C PRO A 25 18.87 10.57 -11.28
N ALA A 26 19.63 10.04 -10.31
CA ALA A 26 20.64 9.03 -10.58
C ALA A 26 20.05 7.75 -11.15
N PHE A 27 18.93 7.31 -10.61
CA PHE A 27 18.24 6.13 -11.12
C PHE A 27 17.76 6.36 -12.56
N ARG A 28 17.16 7.53 -12.83
CA ARG A 28 16.67 7.86 -14.17
C ARG A 28 17.82 7.89 -15.18
N GLN A 29 18.98 8.45 -14.80
CA GLN A 29 20.16 8.46 -15.65
C GLN A 29 20.67 7.05 -15.97
N SER A 30 20.69 6.18 -14.95
CA SER A 30 21.24 4.83 -15.09
C SER A 30 20.31 3.87 -15.84
N TYR A 31 19.00 4.00 -15.64
CA TYR A 31 18.03 3.02 -16.12
C TYR A 31 17.07 3.56 -17.19
N GLY A 32 17.14 4.86 -17.50
CA GLY A 32 16.31 5.49 -18.52
C GLY A 32 14.84 5.63 -18.14
N ARG A 33 14.49 5.47 -16.86
CA ARG A 33 13.11 5.59 -16.39
C ARG A 33 13.09 6.13 -14.95
N PRO A 34 12.01 6.82 -14.54
CA PRO A 34 11.91 7.37 -13.21
C PRO A 34 11.69 6.29 -12.16
N LEU A 35 12.21 6.57 -10.95
CA LEU A 35 11.92 5.79 -9.74
C LEU A 35 10.94 6.59 -8.90
N ASP A 36 9.81 6.00 -8.59
CA ASP A 36 8.74 6.65 -7.84
C ASP A 36 8.67 6.10 -6.42
N HIS A 37 8.28 6.93 -5.47
CA HIS A 37 8.12 6.55 -4.07
C HIS A 37 6.64 6.42 -3.74
N LEU A 38 6.28 5.32 -3.09
CA LEU A 38 4.91 5.02 -2.69
C LEU A 38 4.86 4.74 -1.20
N GLU A 39 4.00 5.46 -0.49
CA GLU A 39 3.70 5.20 0.92
C GLU A 39 2.23 4.85 1.07
N VAL A 40 1.94 3.85 1.91
CA VAL A 40 0.58 3.42 2.24
C VAL A 40 0.46 3.41 3.75
N CYS A 41 -0.56 4.06 4.29
CA CYS A 41 -0.73 4.18 5.73
C CYS A 41 -2.20 4.03 6.12
N SER A 42 -2.48 3.14 7.07
CA SER A 42 -3.80 3.04 7.67
C SER A 42 -4.05 4.25 8.57
N LEU A 43 -5.16 4.95 8.35
CA LEU A 43 -5.54 6.12 9.12
C LEU A 43 -6.59 5.81 10.18
N ALA A 44 -7.59 5.01 9.83
CA ALA A 44 -8.70 4.70 10.73
C ALA A 44 -9.20 3.28 10.48
N PRO A 45 -8.99 2.35 11.41
CA PRO A 45 -8.22 2.51 12.65
C PRO A 45 -6.75 2.82 12.38
N GLU A 46 -6.15 3.63 13.25
CA GLU A 46 -4.74 4.01 13.10
C GLU A 46 -3.84 2.78 13.18
N ARG A 47 -2.93 2.67 12.23
CA ARG A 47 -1.97 1.57 12.15
C ARG A 47 -2.62 0.19 12.04
N GLU A 48 -3.86 0.13 11.55
CA GLU A 48 -4.54 -1.15 11.33
C GLU A 48 -3.74 -1.99 10.34
N PRO A 49 -3.41 -3.25 10.70
CA PRO A 49 -2.69 -4.14 9.78
C PRO A 49 -3.43 -4.34 8.46
N LEU A 50 -2.65 -4.37 7.38
CA LEU A 50 -3.15 -4.58 6.03
C LEU A 50 -2.53 -5.85 5.44
N PRO A 51 -3.16 -6.45 4.43
CA PRO A 51 -2.56 -7.65 3.79
C PRO A 51 -1.16 -7.43 3.24
N ILE A 52 -0.80 -6.18 2.92
CA ILE A 52 0.50 -5.83 2.36
C ILE A 52 1.49 -5.33 3.41
N THR A 53 1.05 -5.08 4.63
CA THR A 53 1.92 -4.62 5.70
C THR A 53 1.28 -4.89 7.07
N GLU A 54 2.01 -5.54 7.95
CA GLU A 54 1.53 -5.87 9.30
C GLU A 54 1.46 -4.64 10.21
N THR A 55 2.27 -3.62 9.93
CA THR A 55 2.35 -2.43 10.77
C THR A 55 1.34 -1.36 10.40
N GLY A 56 0.59 -1.56 9.30
CA GLY A 56 -0.29 -0.53 8.77
C GLY A 56 0.44 0.60 8.05
N TYR A 57 1.73 0.43 7.79
CA TYR A 57 2.57 1.41 7.09
C TYR A 57 3.51 0.71 6.13
N LEU A 58 3.54 1.18 4.88
CA LEU A 58 4.44 0.68 3.84
C LEU A 58 5.09 1.86 3.14
N SER A 59 6.41 1.79 2.95
CA SER A 59 7.15 2.80 2.22
C SER A 59 8.16 2.10 1.32
N GLN A 60 7.98 2.23 0.00
CA GLN A 60 8.86 1.56 -0.97
C GLN A 60 9.00 2.37 -2.25
N PHE A 61 10.07 2.08 -2.98
CA PHE A 61 10.34 2.67 -4.29
C PHE A 61 10.01 1.67 -5.38
N TYR A 62 9.40 2.17 -6.46
CA TYR A 62 9.05 1.36 -7.64
C TYR A 62 9.40 2.12 -8.90
N ALA A 63 9.86 1.41 -9.93
CA ALA A 63 9.98 2.01 -11.25
C ALA A 63 8.59 2.40 -11.76
N ARG A 64 8.51 3.50 -12.51
CA ARG A 64 7.23 4.04 -12.99
C ARG A 64 6.39 3.02 -13.75
N ASN A 65 7.02 2.17 -14.53
CA ASN A 65 6.28 1.16 -15.30
C ASN A 65 5.48 0.22 -14.40
N VAL A 66 5.96 -0.08 -13.19
CA VAL A 66 5.21 -0.92 -12.22
C VAL A 66 3.93 -0.21 -11.81
N ILE A 67 4.03 1.08 -11.51
CA ILE A 67 2.86 1.89 -11.11
C ILE A 67 1.87 2.01 -12.27
N GLU A 68 2.35 2.28 -13.48
CA GLU A 68 1.50 2.45 -14.66
C GLU A 68 0.80 1.16 -15.07
N GLU A 69 1.51 0.03 -15.00
CA GLU A 69 0.93 -1.28 -15.31
C GLU A 69 -0.19 -1.65 -14.35
N GLY A 70 -0.12 -1.17 -13.11
CA GLY A 70 -1.18 -1.35 -12.13
C GLY A 70 -2.34 -0.37 -12.26
N GLY A 71 -2.28 0.54 -13.22
CA GLY A 71 -3.36 1.52 -13.44
C GLY A 71 -3.21 2.81 -12.61
N GLY A 72 -2.01 3.07 -12.08
CA GLY A 72 -1.74 4.21 -11.22
C GLY A 72 -1.62 3.80 -9.76
N PRO A 73 -1.20 4.72 -8.87
CA PRO A 73 -0.91 4.36 -7.48
C PRO A 73 -2.12 3.82 -6.73
N THR A 74 -3.28 4.41 -6.88
CA THR A 74 -4.49 3.98 -6.18
C THR A 74 -4.95 2.60 -6.65
N ALA A 75 -5.05 2.40 -7.96
CA ALA A 75 -5.48 1.13 -8.54
C ALA A 75 -4.51 0.00 -8.18
N LEU A 76 -3.21 0.29 -8.21
CA LEU A 76 -2.18 -0.68 -7.86
C LEU A 76 -2.31 -1.13 -6.40
N VAL A 77 -2.47 -0.19 -5.48
CA VAL A 77 -2.61 -0.51 -4.06
C VAL A 77 -3.88 -1.31 -3.80
N LEU A 78 -5.00 -0.94 -4.40
CA LEU A 78 -6.25 -1.68 -4.26
C LEU A 78 -6.10 -3.12 -4.78
N ALA A 79 -5.45 -3.30 -5.92
CA ALA A 79 -5.21 -4.63 -6.48
C ALA A 79 -4.33 -5.47 -5.56
N TRP A 80 -3.29 -4.89 -4.97
CA TRP A 80 -2.45 -5.59 -3.99
C TRP A 80 -3.23 -5.99 -2.75
N LEU A 81 -4.04 -5.09 -2.20
CA LEU A 81 -4.84 -5.37 -1.01
C LEU A 81 -5.79 -6.54 -1.27
N ASP A 82 -6.48 -6.53 -2.39
CA ASP A 82 -7.41 -7.60 -2.74
C ASP A 82 -6.70 -8.93 -2.98
N TYR A 83 -5.56 -8.89 -3.66
CA TYR A 83 -4.78 -10.08 -3.96
C TYR A 83 -4.23 -10.73 -2.68
N PHE A 84 -3.56 -9.94 -1.84
CA PHE A 84 -2.94 -10.47 -0.62
C PHE A 84 -3.95 -10.77 0.48
N ALA A 85 -5.15 -10.20 0.41
CA ALA A 85 -6.24 -10.54 1.33
C ALA A 85 -6.70 -11.99 1.17
N GLN A 86 -6.39 -12.63 0.05
CA GLN A 86 -6.72 -14.02 -0.20
C GLN A 86 -5.70 -14.99 0.40
N SER A 87 -4.58 -14.48 0.93
CA SER A 87 -3.53 -15.35 1.46
C SER A 87 -4.00 -16.08 2.72
N PRO A 88 -3.57 -17.34 2.91
CA PRO A 88 -3.90 -18.08 4.12
C PRO A 88 -3.41 -17.41 5.40
N ILE A 89 -2.24 -16.75 5.34
CA ILE A 89 -1.67 -16.05 6.50
C ILE A 89 -2.57 -14.89 6.92
N TRP A 90 -3.02 -14.09 5.97
CA TRP A 90 -3.92 -12.98 6.28
C TRP A 90 -5.23 -13.46 6.87
N LYS A 91 -5.82 -14.49 6.26
CA LYS A 91 -7.09 -15.06 6.74
C LYS A 91 -6.96 -15.62 8.15
N ALA A 92 -5.86 -16.32 8.44
CA ALA A 92 -5.60 -16.85 9.76
C ALA A 92 -5.44 -15.73 10.80
N GLN A 93 -4.75 -14.64 10.45
CA GLN A 93 -4.61 -13.50 11.33
C GLN A 93 -5.95 -12.84 11.64
N GLN A 94 -6.83 -12.71 10.66
CA GLN A 94 -8.16 -12.14 10.85
C GLN A 94 -9.01 -12.99 11.78
N ILE A 95 -8.98 -14.30 11.61
CA ILE A 95 -9.71 -15.21 12.50
C ILE A 95 -9.19 -15.13 13.92
N SER A 96 -7.87 -15.10 14.10
CA SER A 96 -7.24 -14.99 15.42
C SER A 96 -7.65 -13.69 16.12
N ARG A 97 -7.70 -12.57 15.40
CA ARG A 97 -8.12 -11.28 15.94
C ARG A 97 -9.58 -11.30 16.38
N GLN A 98 -10.46 -11.92 15.61
CA GLN A 98 -11.86 -12.07 15.95
C GLN A 98 -12.04 -12.88 17.24
N GLN A 99 -11.26 -13.93 17.41
CA GLN A 99 -11.30 -14.74 18.63
C GLN A 99 -10.86 -13.96 19.85
N LEU A 100 -9.82 -13.13 19.71
CA LEU A 100 -9.36 -12.26 20.79
C LEU A 100 -10.44 -11.24 21.19
N ASP A 101 -11.15 -10.69 20.23
CA ASP A 101 -12.22 -9.73 20.48
C ASP A 101 -13.37 -10.37 21.26
N LEU A 102 -13.64 -11.66 21.03
CA LEU A 102 -14.69 -12.37 21.76
C LEU A 102 -14.36 -12.56 23.24
N PHE A 103 -13.10 -12.55 23.61
CA PHE A 103 -12.64 -12.80 24.97
C PHE A 103 -12.17 -11.53 25.70
N SER A 104 -12.19 -10.39 25.03
CA SER A 104 -11.73 -9.13 25.61
C SER A 104 -12.85 -8.30 26.25
#